data_c41cfb25d3808f5c0b90489cf7dfcd03
#
_entry.id   c41cfb25d3808f5c0b90489cf7dfcd03
#
_cell.length_a   1.000
_cell.length_b   1.000
_cell.length_c   1.000
_cell.angle_alpha   90.00
_cell.angle_beta   90.00
_cell.angle_gamma   90.00
#
_symmetry.space_group_name_H-M   'P 1'
#
loop_
_entity.id
_entity.type
_entity.pdbx_description
1 polymer ?
#
loop_
_entity_poly.entity_id
_entity_poly.type
_entity_poly.pdbx_seq_one_letter_code
_entity_poly.pdbx_strand_id
1 'polypeptide(L)'
;MTVQTMTLTEAGLNQAGVEALSSQRREPAWFLDLRRRAWRFFEEIAWPTGQEEEWRRTRLTGLNIDEFRLPETAAAARSDRASLPAYLREEMDSIESTDALVTENGAVRFHELSSELAAKGVLFTDLDTAIRQHPELIQRYFMTDNVAVDANKFTALHAALVTGGSVLYVPRNVQIETPLYGITALRGGLADFAHTLIIAEENSQVTYIDEMVS
;
A
#
# COMPACT_ATOMS: atom_id res chain seq x y z
N MET A 1 -18.44 28.38 -9.84
CA MET A 1 -17.63 28.15 -8.66
C MET A 1 -16.49 27.23 -9.08
N THR A 2 -15.28 27.76 -9.14
CA THR A 2 -14.08 26.96 -9.46
C THR A 2 -13.73 26.14 -8.21
N VAL A 3 -13.93 24.83 -8.27
CA VAL A 3 -13.45 23.94 -7.21
C VAL A 3 -11.94 23.97 -7.28
N GLN A 4 -11.31 24.60 -6.31
CA GLN A 4 -9.87 24.61 -6.18
C GLN A 4 -9.46 23.19 -5.74
N THR A 5 -8.82 22.44 -6.63
CA THR A 5 -8.34 21.09 -6.31
C THR A 5 -7.13 21.26 -5.39
N MET A 6 -7.30 20.90 -4.12
CA MET A 6 -6.22 20.94 -3.13
C MET A 6 -5.20 19.84 -3.44
N THR A 7 -3.91 20.14 -3.36
CA THR A 7 -2.87 19.12 -3.53
C THR A 7 -2.79 18.22 -2.28
N LEU A 8 -2.32 16.98 -2.43
CA LEU A 8 -2.17 16.06 -1.29
C LEU A 8 -1.22 16.60 -0.23
N THR A 9 -0.15 17.27 -0.65
CA THR A 9 0.82 17.89 0.23
C THR A 9 0.21 19.02 1.09
N GLU A 10 -0.82 19.69 0.58
CA GLU A 10 -1.57 20.71 1.33
C GLU A 10 -2.64 20.08 2.23
N ALA A 11 -3.19 18.92 1.82
CA ALA A 11 -4.29 18.28 2.55
C ALA A 11 -3.86 17.62 3.88
N GLY A 12 -2.62 17.11 3.99
CA GLY A 12 -2.14 16.45 5.19
C GLY A 12 -2.87 15.14 5.54
N LEU A 13 -2.64 14.63 6.78
CA LEU A 13 -3.32 13.43 7.29
C LEU A 13 -4.66 13.79 7.93
N ASN A 14 -5.65 14.13 7.12
CA ASN A 14 -6.98 14.55 7.56
C ASN A 14 -8.05 14.13 6.54
N GLN A 15 -9.31 14.43 6.82
CA GLN A 15 -10.42 14.07 5.93
C GLN A 15 -10.25 14.63 4.51
N ALA A 16 -9.70 15.83 4.37
CA ALA A 16 -9.42 16.40 3.04
C ALA A 16 -8.35 15.58 2.29
N GLY A 17 -7.37 15.04 3.00
CA GLY A 17 -6.38 14.09 2.46
C GLY A 17 -7.01 12.80 1.96
N VAL A 18 -8.00 12.26 2.66
CA VAL A 18 -8.77 11.08 2.24
C VAL A 18 -9.44 11.32 0.89
N GLU A 19 -10.15 12.44 0.76
CA GLU A 19 -10.84 12.81 -0.49
C GLU A 19 -9.85 13.08 -1.64
N ALA A 20 -8.75 13.77 -1.34
CA ALA A 20 -7.72 14.10 -2.32
C ALA A 20 -7.02 12.85 -2.85
N LEU A 21 -6.65 11.89 -1.97
CA LEU A 21 -6.08 10.60 -2.36
C LEU A 21 -6.98 9.84 -3.32
N SER A 22 -8.26 9.68 -2.95
CA SER A 22 -9.21 8.94 -3.77
C SER A 22 -9.42 9.59 -5.13
N SER A 23 -9.52 10.92 -5.17
CA SER A 23 -9.68 11.68 -6.42
C SER A 23 -8.46 11.54 -7.33
N GLN A 24 -7.24 11.71 -6.80
CA GLN A 24 -6.01 11.62 -7.59
C GLN A 24 -5.78 10.21 -8.14
N ARG A 25 -6.10 9.17 -7.35
CA ARG A 25 -5.96 7.76 -7.74
C ARG A 25 -7.10 7.28 -8.62
N ARG A 26 -8.14 8.10 -8.81
CA ARG A 26 -9.35 7.75 -9.58
C ARG A 26 -9.97 6.45 -9.08
N GLU A 27 -10.07 6.35 -7.75
CA GLU A 27 -10.59 5.16 -7.10
C GLU A 27 -12.10 5.00 -7.37
N PRO A 28 -12.59 3.74 -7.41
CA PRO A 28 -14.03 3.51 -7.48
C PRO A 28 -14.72 3.94 -6.19
N ALA A 29 -16.02 4.30 -6.30
CA ALA A 29 -16.80 4.83 -5.18
C ALA A 29 -16.77 3.94 -3.94
N TRP A 30 -16.81 2.61 -4.10
CA TRP A 30 -16.80 1.67 -2.98
C TRP A 30 -15.52 1.76 -2.14
N PHE A 31 -14.36 2.06 -2.76
CA PHE A 31 -13.10 2.20 -2.03
C PHE A 31 -13.03 3.56 -1.30
N LEU A 32 -13.52 4.62 -1.92
CA LEU A 32 -13.70 5.91 -1.22
C LEU A 32 -14.63 5.77 -0.01
N ASP A 33 -15.72 5.01 -0.12
CA ASP A 33 -16.64 4.77 1.00
C ASP A 33 -15.96 3.97 2.12
N LEU A 34 -15.06 3.03 1.79
CA LEU A 34 -14.21 2.34 2.76
C LEU A 34 -13.29 3.32 3.48
N ARG A 35 -12.59 4.19 2.74
CA ARG A 35 -11.69 5.21 3.32
C ARG A 35 -12.44 6.15 4.26
N ARG A 36 -13.62 6.64 3.87
CA ARG A 36 -14.47 7.52 4.69
C ARG A 36 -14.93 6.83 5.97
N ARG A 37 -15.28 5.54 5.87
CA ARG A 37 -15.63 4.74 7.05
C ARG A 37 -14.44 4.57 7.97
N ALA A 38 -13.27 4.26 7.43
CA ALA A 38 -12.03 4.12 8.18
C ALA A 38 -11.64 5.43 8.87
N TRP A 39 -11.79 6.57 8.19
CA TRP A 39 -11.53 7.87 8.80
C TRP A 39 -12.45 8.16 9.99
N ARG A 40 -13.75 7.83 9.91
CA ARG A 40 -14.65 7.95 11.06
C ARG A 40 -14.20 7.09 12.24
N PHE A 41 -13.79 5.84 12.02
CA PHE A 41 -13.23 5.00 13.08
C PHE A 41 -11.96 5.63 13.68
N PHE A 42 -11.10 6.18 12.84
CA PHE A 42 -9.93 6.90 13.33
C PHE A 42 -10.30 8.08 14.24
N GLU A 43 -11.33 8.84 13.93
CA GLU A 43 -11.80 9.95 14.78
C GLU A 43 -12.40 9.43 16.10
N GLU A 44 -13.18 8.35 16.06
CA GLU A 44 -13.92 7.78 17.21
C GLU A 44 -13.02 6.99 18.17
N ILE A 45 -12.03 6.23 17.67
CA ILE A 45 -11.16 5.40 18.49
C ILE A 45 -10.15 6.29 19.25
N ALA A 46 -10.05 6.10 20.56
CA ALA A 46 -9.08 6.82 21.37
C ALA A 46 -7.64 6.43 21.03
N TRP A 47 -6.71 7.35 21.23
CA TRP A 47 -5.29 7.02 21.16
C TRP A 47 -4.90 6.03 22.25
N PRO A 48 -4.02 5.06 21.96
CA PRO A 48 -3.47 4.18 22.99
C PRO A 48 -2.74 4.97 24.07
N THR A 49 -2.94 4.58 25.32
CA THR A 49 -2.39 5.28 26.49
C THR A 49 -1.10 4.65 27.02
N GLY A 50 -0.79 3.43 26.57
CA GLY A 50 0.27 2.59 27.12
C GLY A 50 -0.14 1.78 28.35
N GLN A 51 -1.42 1.85 28.77
CA GLN A 51 -2.00 0.96 29.77
C GLN A 51 -2.46 -0.35 29.17
N GLU A 52 -2.77 -0.36 27.89
CA GLU A 52 -3.11 -1.53 27.09
C GLU A 52 -1.86 -2.40 26.91
N GLU A 53 -1.99 -3.71 27.10
CA GLU A 53 -0.85 -4.66 27.04
C GLU A 53 -0.06 -4.55 25.73
N GLU A 54 -0.77 -4.39 24.61
CA GLU A 54 -0.19 -4.26 23.27
C GLU A 54 0.70 -3.01 23.11
N TRP A 55 0.36 -1.93 23.82
CA TRP A 55 1.01 -0.61 23.68
C TRP A 55 1.95 -0.25 24.84
N ARG A 56 2.01 -1.07 25.89
CA ARG A 56 2.77 -0.79 27.11
C ARG A 56 4.25 -0.48 26.88
N ARG A 57 4.84 -1.00 25.82
CA ARG A 57 6.24 -0.78 25.45
C ARG A 57 6.42 0.21 24.30
N THR A 58 5.34 0.77 23.78
CA THR A 58 5.35 1.70 22.65
C THR A 58 5.02 3.11 23.15
N ARG A 59 6.00 4.00 23.02
CA ARG A 59 5.79 5.40 23.39
C ARG A 59 5.27 6.19 22.21
N LEU A 60 4.06 6.72 22.34
CA LEU A 60 3.45 7.62 21.35
C LEU A 60 3.66 9.10 21.69
N THR A 61 4.39 9.39 22.78
CA THR A 61 4.69 10.78 23.19
C THR A 61 5.55 11.44 22.12
N GLY A 62 5.04 12.52 21.55
CA GLY A 62 5.71 13.25 20.47
C GLY A 62 5.30 12.81 19.05
N LEU A 63 4.43 11.82 18.90
CA LEU A 63 3.81 11.55 17.61
C LEU A 63 2.77 12.64 17.32
N ASN A 64 3.09 13.51 16.38
CA ASN A 64 2.19 14.53 15.89
C ASN A 64 1.86 14.25 14.42
N ILE A 65 0.66 13.74 14.15
CA ILE A 65 0.26 13.37 12.80
C ILE A 65 0.12 14.57 11.87
N ASP A 66 -0.07 15.77 12.40
CA ASP A 66 -0.22 17.01 11.61
C ASP A 66 1.10 17.46 10.95
N GLU A 67 2.22 16.92 11.40
CA GLU A 67 3.55 17.19 10.81
C GLU A 67 3.81 16.39 9.54
N PHE A 68 3.05 15.32 9.32
CA PHE A 68 3.24 14.46 8.16
C PHE A 68 2.45 14.96 6.95
N ARG A 69 2.97 14.63 5.78
CA ARG A 69 2.35 14.93 4.49
C ARG A 69 2.24 13.64 3.69
N LEU A 70 1.17 13.54 2.93
CA LEU A 70 0.99 12.43 1.99
C LEU A 70 1.85 12.65 0.74
N PRO A 71 2.38 11.58 0.15
CA PRO A 71 3.09 11.68 -1.11
C PRO A 71 2.15 12.13 -2.23
N GLU A 72 2.62 13.03 -3.08
CA GLU A 72 1.93 13.33 -4.33
C GLU A 72 2.07 12.13 -5.26
N THR A 73 0.96 11.49 -5.54
CA THR A 73 0.91 10.45 -6.56
C THR A 73 0.88 11.07 -7.95
N ALA A 74 1.98 11.69 -8.36
CA ALA A 74 2.19 11.82 -9.77
C ALA A 74 2.19 10.39 -10.34
N ALA A 75 1.39 10.13 -11.37
CA ALA A 75 1.49 8.89 -12.11
C ALA A 75 2.94 8.80 -12.61
N ALA A 76 3.81 8.22 -11.79
CA ALA A 76 5.18 7.99 -12.17
C ALA A 76 5.10 7.08 -13.37
N ALA A 77 5.67 7.51 -14.50
CA ALA A 77 5.81 6.64 -15.63
C ALA A 77 6.55 5.39 -15.15
N ARG A 78 5.97 4.21 -15.37
CA ARG A 78 6.66 2.95 -15.14
C ARG A 78 7.99 3.05 -15.91
N SER A 79 9.07 2.87 -15.21
CA SER A 79 10.40 2.91 -15.77
C SER A 79 10.83 1.50 -16.11
N ASP A 80 11.68 1.34 -17.09
CA ASP A 80 12.48 0.13 -17.20
C ASP A 80 13.52 0.11 -16.05
N ARG A 81 14.07 -1.05 -15.74
CA ARG A 81 15.07 -1.22 -14.66
C ARG A 81 16.25 -0.27 -14.80
N ALA A 82 16.70 -0.02 -16.04
CA ALA A 82 17.87 0.81 -16.32
C ALA A 82 17.64 2.31 -16.00
N SER A 83 16.37 2.77 -16.07
CA SER A 83 15.99 4.17 -15.78
C SER A 83 15.58 4.44 -14.34
N LEU A 84 15.61 3.42 -13.46
CA LEU A 84 15.43 3.62 -12.03
C LEU A 84 16.52 4.51 -11.43
N PRO A 85 16.23 5.30 -10.38
CA PRO A 85 17.24 5.97 -9.58
C PRO A 85 18.32 4.99 -9.11
N ALA A 86 19.57 5.46 -8.97
CA ALA A 86 20.72 4.60 -8.68
C ALA A 86 20.50 3.71 -7.45
N TYR A 87 19.96 4.26 -6.36
CA TYR A 87 19.72 3.53 -5.13
C TYR A 87 18.68 2.40 -5.30
N LEU A 88 17.60 2.59 -6.07
CA LEU A 88 16.63 1.54 -6.38
C LEU A 88 17.19 0.50 -7.35
N ARG A 89 18.07 0.93 -8.26
CA ARG A 89 18.73 0.02 -9.17
C ARG A 89 19.73 -0.88 -8.44
N GLU A 90 20.49 -0.34 -7.48
CA GLU A 90 21.39 -1.10 -6.63
C GLU A 90 20.62 -2.19 -5.83
N GLU A 91 19.47 -1.84 -5.24
CA GLU A 91 18.59 -2.82 -4.58
C GLU A 91 18.12 -3.90 -5.56
N MET A 92 17.61 -3.48 -6.72
CA MET A 92 17.18 -4.41 -7.77
C MET A 92 18.32 -5.30 -8.30
N ASP A 93 19.56 -4.82 -8.31
CA ASP A 93 20.73 -5.60 -8.76
C ASP A 93 21.18 -6.62 -7.70
N SER A 94 20.77 -6.45 -6.45
CA SER A 94 21.03 -7.37 -5.35
C SER A 94 20.08 -8.57 -5.31
N ILE A 95 18.92 -8.49 -5.96
CA ILE A 95 17.93 -9.57 -5.96
C ILE A 95 18.13 -10.52 -7.14
N GLU A 96 17.88 -11.81 -6.90
CA GLU A 96 18.06 -12.87 -7.91
C GLU A 96 16.87 -13.01 -8.86
N SER A 97 15.71 -12.43 -8.51
CA SER A 97 14.47 -12.54 -9.27
C SER A 97 14.25 -11.33 -10.18
N THR A 98 13.58 -11.54 -11.31
CA THR A 98 13.03 -10.46 -12.15
C THR A 98 11.61 -10.07 -11.74
N ASP A 99 10.91 -10.96 -11.02
CA ASP A 99 9.52 -10.74 -10.59
C ASP A 99 9.49 -9.80 -9.39
N ALA A 100 9.30 -8.52 -9.65
CA ALA A 100 9.37 -7.47 -8.63
C ALA A 100 8.37 -6.33 -8.88
N LEU A 101 7.92 -5.72 -7.79
CA LEU A 101 7.19 -4.47 -7.76
C LEU A 101 7.96 -3.45 -6.93
N VAL A 102 8.33 -2.34 -7.54
CA VAL A 102 9.05 -1.24 -6.87
C VAL A 102 8.15 -0.02 -6.80
N THR A 103 7.97 0.51 -5.60
CA THR A 103 7.25 1.75 -5.35
C THR A 103 8.16 2.78 -4.69
N GLU A 104 7.94 4.04 -4.99
CA GLU A 104 8.58 5.17 -4.32
C GLU A 104 7.52 6.21 -4.00
N ASN A 105 7.40 6.57 -2.71
CA ASN A 105 6.39 7.50 -2.24
C ASN A 105 4.98 7.12 -2.73
N GLY A 106 4.62 5.83 -2.65
CA GLY A 106 3.34 5.30 -3.08
C GLY A 106 3.11 5.22 -4.59
N ALA A 107 4.08 5.62 -5.42
CA ALA A 107 4.00 5.54 -6.88
C ALA A 107 4.79 4.34 -7.42
N VAL A 108 4.20 3.59 -8.36
CA VAL A 108 4.88 2.47 -9.01
C VAL A 108 6.00 2.99 -9.90
N ARG A 109 7.23 2.55 -9.65
CA ARG A 109 8.43 2.85 -10.45
C ARG A 109 8.76 1.72 -11.42
N PHE A 110 8.64 0.49 -10.96
CA PHE A 110 8.91 -0.70 -11.76
C PHE A 110 7.94 -1.80 -11.39
N HIS A 111 7.58 -2.62 -12.37
CA HIS A 111 6.77 -3.82 -12.14
C HIS A 111 7.05 -4.83 -13.24
N GLU A 112 7.42 -6.03 -12.85
CA GLU A 112 7.59 -7.18 -13.74
C GLU A 112 7.00 -8.42 -13.08
N LEU A 113 6.30 -9.21 -13.87
CA LEU A 113 5.85 -10.56 -13.56
C LEU A 113 6.13 -11.44 -14.78
N SER A 114 6.86 -12.50 -14.58
CA SER A 114 7.21 -13.44 -15.65
C SER A 114 5.96 -14.02 -16.33
N SER A 115 6.06 -14.21 -17.63
CA SER A 115 4.96 -14.80 -18.41
C SER A 115 4.60 -16.22 -17.95
N GLU A 116 5.55 -16.95 -17.38
CA GLU A 116 5.32 -18.27 -16.80
C GLU A 116 4.37 -18.20 -15.60
N LEU A 117 4.63 -17.28 -14.65
CA LEU A 117 3.77 -17.11 -13.47
C LEU A 117 2.40 -16.54 -13.86
N ALA A 118 2.38 -15.59 -14.78
CA ALA A 118 1.12 -15.07 -15.33
C ALA A 118 0.26 -16.16 -15.99
N ALA A 119 0.89 -17.06 -16.74
CA ALA A 119 0.20 -18.21 -17.38
C ALA A 119 -0.36 -19.23 -16.36
N LYS A 120 0.24 -19.32 -15.17
CA LYS A 120 -0.27 -20.11 -14.04
C LYS A 120 -1.42 -19.41 -13.30
N GLY A 121 -1.80 -18.20 -13.70
CA GLY A 121 -2.86 -17.41 -13.06
C GLY A 121 -2.41 -16.64 -11.82
N VAL A 122 -1.11 -16.52 -11.60
CA VAL A 122 -0.57 -15.67 -10.53
C VAL A 122 -0.85 -14.21 -10.88
N LEU A 123 -1.42 -13.47 -9.93
CA LEU A 123 -1.53 -12.02 -10.00
C LEU A 123 -0.51 -11.41 -9.06
N PHE A 124 0.37 -10.60 -9.60
CA PHE A 124 1.25 -9.75 -8.82
C PHE A 124 1.17 -8.34 -9.41
N THR A 125 0.69 -7.38 -8.65
CA THR A 125 0.43 -6.02 -9.15
C THR A 125 0.39 -5.01 -8.01
N ASP A 126 0.35 -3.73 -8.35
CA ASP A 126 0.11 -2.67 -7.38
C ASP A 126 -1.35 -2.63 -6.90
N LEU A 127 -1.56 -2.12 -5.69
CA LEU A 127 -2.87 -2.08 -5.04
C LEU A 127 -3.88 -1.24 -5.85
N ASP A 128 -3.46 -0.13 -6.45
CA ASP A 128 -4.36 0.73 -7.24
C ASP A 128 -4.90 0.00 -8.47
N THR A 129 -4.02 -0.76 -9.14
CA THR A 129 -4.41 -1.60 -10.27
C THR A 129 -5.35 -2.70 -9.81
N ALA A 130 -5.05 -3.35 -8.67
CA ALA A 130 -5.91 -4.40 -8.13
C ALA A 130 -7.30 -3.87 -7.73
N ILE A 131 -7.39 -2.70 -7.11
CA ILE A 131 -8.68 -2.06 -6.76
C ILE A 131 -9.56 -1.84 -7.98
N ARG A 132 -8.96 -1.46 -9.11
CA ARG A 132 -9.71 -1.17 -10.35
C ARG A 132 -10.02 -2.41 -11.18
N GLN A 133 -9.09 -3.36 -11.26
CA GLN A 133 -9.19 -4.50 -12.18
C GLN A 133 -9.69 -5.78 -11.51
N HIS A 134 -9.52 -5.89 -10.19
CA HIS A 134 -9.87 -7.06 -9.40
C HIS A 134 -10.67 -6.69 -8.14
N PRO A 135 -11.76 -5.88 -8.27
CA PRO A 135 -12.48 -5.33 -7.12
C PRO A 135 -13.04 -6.39 -6.18
N GLU A 136 -13.51 -7.54 -6.72
CA GLU A 136 -14.06 -8.62 -5.89
C GLU A 136 -12.99 -9.24 -4.98
N LEU A 137 -11.76 -9.38 -5.50
CA LEU A 137 -10.64 -9.88 -4.72
C LEU A 137 -10.30 -8.93 -3.56
N ILE A 138 -10.19 -7.64 -3.87
CA ILE A 138 -9.86 -6.64 -2.84
C ILE A 138 -10.98 -6.49 -1.82
N GLN A 139 -12.24 -6.43 -2.23
CA GLN A 139 -13.37 -6.33 -1.31
C GLN A 139 -13.45 -7.52 -0.36
N ARG A 140 -13.02 -8.71 -0.81
CA ARG A 140 -13.05 -9.93 -0.01
C ARG A 140 -11.96 -10.00 1.04
N TYR A 141 -10.76 -9.48 0.76
CA TYR A 141 -9.59 -9.75 1.59
C TYR A 141 -8.92 -8.50 2.18
N PHE A 142 -9.15 -7.31 1.61
CA PHE A 142 -8.50 -6.10 2.09
C PHE A 142 -9.07 -5.67 3.45
N MET A 143 -8.24 -5.79 4.50
CA MET A 143 -8.55 -5.37 5.85
C MET A 143 -9.92 -5.87 6.36
N THR A 144 -10.14 -7.15 6.20
CA THR A 144 -11.35 -7.86 6.66
C THR A 144 -11.07 -8.68 7.93
N ASP A 145 -11.01 -10.02 7.81
CA ASP A 145 -10.97 -10.92 8.97
C ASP A 145 -9.63 -10.92 9.71
N ASN A 146 -8.50 -10.77 9.01
CA ASN A 146 -7.17 -10.87 9.64
C ASN A 146 -6.78 -9.58 10.37
N VAL A 147 -7.05 -8.43 9.75
CA VAL A 147 -6.82 -7.11 10.34
C VAL A 147 -8.01 -6.24 10.00
N ALA A 148 -8.96 -6.12 10.93
CA ALA A 148 -10.14 -5.29 10.73
C ALA A 148 -9.77 -3.81 10.68
N VAL A 149 -10.51 -3.04 9.87
CA VAL A 149 -10.32 -1.59 9.72
C VAL A 149 -10.43 -0.86 11.06
N ASP A 150 -11.30 -1.32 11.94
CA ASP A 150 -11.62 -0.74 13.25
C ASP A 150 -10.92 -1.45 14.43
N ALA A 151 -9.93 -2.31 14.16
CA ALA A 151 -9.23 -3.03 15.21
C ALA A 151 -8.50 -2.10 16.19
N ASN A 152 -7.93 -1.00 15.70
CA ASN A 152 -7.35 0.07 16.53
C ASN A 152 -7.21 1.35 15.71
N LYS A 153 -6.76 2.42 16.38
CA LYS A 153 -6.62 3.74 15.75
C LYS A 153 -5.65 3.75 14.55
N PHE A 154 -4.58 2.97 14.59
CA PHE A 154 -3.61 2.92 13.51
C PHE A 154 -4.10 2.10 12.31
N THR A 155 -4.85 1.02 12.53
CA THR A 155 -5.47 0.27 11.42
C THR A 155 -6.52 1.12 10.71
N ALA A 156 -7.27 1.92 11.45
CA ALA A 156 -8.23 2.86 10.89
C ALA A 156 -7.53 3.97 10.08
N LEU A 157 -6.46 4.57 10.63
CA LEU A 157 -5.66 5.57 9.92
C LEU A 157 -5.06 4.99 8.63
N HIS A 158 -4.49 3.77 8.71
CA HIS A 158 -3.93 3.07 7.56
C HIS A 158 -4.98 2.87 6.47
N ALA A 159 -6.14 2.31 6.79
CA ALA A 159 -7.19 2.07 5.81
C ALA A 159 -7.73 3.38 5.17
N ALA A 160 -7.81 4.46 5.96
CA ALA A 160 -8.26 5.76 5.46
C ALA A 160 -7.26 6.37 4.47
N LEU A 161 -5.95 6.22 4.73
CA LEU A 161 -4.89 6.93 4.03
C LEU A 161 -3.93 6.02 3.25
N VAL A 162 -4.29 4.74 3.00
CA VAL A 162 -3.43 3.84 2.24
C VAL A 162 -3.00 4.48 0.91
N THR A 163 -1.68 4.51 0.69
CA THR A 163 -1.03 5.24 -0.40
C THR A 163 -0.64 4.35 -1.57
N GLY A 164 -0.82 3.04 -1.45
CA GLY A 164 -0.46 2.06 -2.46
C GLY A 164 0.00 0.75 -1.81
N GLY A 165 0.90 0.05 -2.48
CA GLY A 165 1.45 -1.21 -2.02
C GLY A 165 1.30 -2.30 -3.07
N SER A 166 1.40 -3.56 -2.65
CA SER A 166 1.41 -4.72 -3.52
C SER A 166 0.26 -5.68 -3.24
N VAL A 167 -0.21 -6.34 -4.29
CA VAL A 167 -1.18 -7.44 -4.22
C VAL A 167 -0.59 -8.65 -4.92
N LEU A 168 -0.47 -9.74 -4.17
CA LEU A 168 -0.04 -11.04 -4.67
C LEU A 168 -1.16 -12.05 -4.46
N TYR A 169 -1.66 -12.63 -5.55
CA TYR A 169 -2.60 -13.75 -5.51
C TYR A 169 -1.95 -14.97 -6.15
N VAL A 170 -1.90 -16.07 -5.41
CA VAL A 170 -1.36 -17.35 -5.87
C VAL A 170 -2.50 -18.37 -5.92
N PRO A 171 -2.87 -18.86 -7.12
CA PRO A 171 -3.95 -19.81 -7.27
C PRO A 171 -3.68 -21.14 -6.57
N ARG A 172 -4.77 -21.90 -6.35
CA ARG A 172 -4.74 -23.27 -5.81
C ARG A 172 -3.74 -24.15 -6.56
N ASN A 173 -2.96 -24.93 -5.81
CA ASN A 173 -1.97 -25.88 -6.32
C ASN A 173 -0.81 -25.27 -7.12
N VAL A 174 -0.61 -23.95 -7.06
CA VAL A 174 0.53 -23.31 -7.71
C VAL A 174 1.70 -23.22 -6.74
N GLN A 175 2.85 -23.75 -7.18
CA GLN A 175 4.12 -23.68 -6.46
C GLN A 175 5.03 -22.68 -7.19
N ILE A 176 5.54 -21.71 -6.45
CA ILE A 176 6.48 -20.68 -6.94
C ILE A 176 7.80 -20.88 -6.22
N GLU A 177 8.83 -21.26 -6.96
CA GLU A 177 10.15 -21.59 -6.40
C GLU A 177 11.02 -20.35 -6.21
N THR A 178 10.96 -19.41 -7.15
CA THR A 178 11.72 -18.15 -7.09
C THR A 178 10.97 -17.12 -6.28
N PRO A 179 11.60 -16.43 -5.31
CA PRO A 179 10.94 -15.38 -4.55
C PRO A 179 10.44 -14.23 -5.42
N LEU A 180 9.29 -13.64 -5.04
CA LEU A 180 8.83 -12.35 -5.56
C LEU A 180 9.23 -11.24 -4.60
N TYR A 181 9.54 -10.06 -5.13
CA TYR A 181 10.02 -8.93 -4.36
C TYR A 181 9.08 -7.74 -4.42
N GLY A 182 8.74 -7.19 -3.24
CA GLY A 182 8.18 -5.87 -3.08
C GLY A 182 9.24 -4.93 -2.53
N ILE A 183 9.54 -3.84 -3.22
CA ILE A 183 10.48 -2.83 -2.75
C ILE A 183 9.72 -1.51 -2.59
N THR A 184 9.65 -1.03 -1.35
CA THR A 184 8.99 0.23 -1.02
C THR A 184 10.01 1.26 -0.57
N ALA A 185 10.16 2.35 -1.33
CA ALA A 185 11.05 3.45 -0.98
C ALA A 185 10.25 4.66 -0.49
N LEU A 186 10.68 5.22 0.63
CA LEU A 186 10.11 6.45 1.18
C LEU A 186 11.18 7.53 1.26
N ARG A 187 10.91 8.69 0.66
CA ARG A 187 11.84 9.82 0.59
C ARG A 187 11.11 11.14 0.86
N GLY A 188 11.85 12.12 1.38
CA GLY A 188 11.36 13.50 1.47
C GLY A 188 10.48 13.82 2.69
N GLY A 189 10.57 13.07 3.80
CA GLY A 189 9.83 13.38 5.03
C GLY A 189 8.30 13.24 4.89
N LEU A 190 7.87 12.31 4.04
CA LEU A 190 6.48 12.00 3.76
C LEU A 190 5.99 10.83 4.64
N ALA A 191 4.68 10.66 4.75
CA ALA A 191 4.07 9.47 5.33
C ALA A 191 3.57 8.56 4.20
N ASP A 192 4.08 7.34 4.16
CA ASP A 192 3.61 6.30 3.24
C ASP A 192 2.86 5.21 4.02
N PHE A 193 1.66 4.89 3.57
CA PHE A 193 0.80 3.84 4.12
C PHE A 193 0.71 2.70 3.10
N ALA A 194 1.85 2.13 2.74
CA ALA A 194 1.91 1.01 1.82
C ALA A 194 1.23 -0.23 2.43
N HIS A 195 0.46 -0.97 1.62
CA HIS A 195 -0.25 -2.18 2.03
C HIS A 195 0.14 -3.37 1.16
N THR A 196 0.72 -4.39 1.78
CA THR A 196 1.01 -5.66 1.12
C THR A 196 -0.10 -6.66 1.42
N LEU A 197 -0.81 -7.10 0.37
CA LEU A 197 -1.88 -8.10 0.45
C LEU A 197 -1.43 -9.37 -0.27
N ILE A 198 -1.21 -10.45 0.49
CA ILE A 198 -0.84 -11.76 -0.05
C ILE A 198 -2.00 -12.73 0.16
N ILE A 199 -2.49 -13.31 -0.92
CA ILE A 199 -3.56 -14.29 -0.95
C ILE A 199 -3.00 -15.58 -1.54
N ALA A 200 -2.76 -16.57 -0.68
CA ALA A 200 -2.30 -17.88 -1.09
C ALA A 200 -3.46 -18.88 -0.94
N GLU A 201 -3.93 -19.40 -2.09
CA GLU A 201 -5.00 -20.38 -2.11
C GLU A 201 -4.53 -21.76 -1.63
N GLU A 202 -5.45 -22.67 -1.41
CA GLU A 202 -5.18 -24.02 -0.89
C GLU A 202 -4.07 -24.74 -1.67
N ASN A 203 -3.12 -25.33 -0.95
CA ASN A 203 -1.99 -26.07 -1.51
C ASN A 203 -1.09 -25.25 -2.47
N SER A 204 -1.07 -23.92 -2.30
CA SER A 204 -0.11 -23.05 -2.98
C SER A 204 1.13 -22.82 -2.12
N GLN A 205 2.23 -22.44 -2.77
CA GLN A 205 3.47 -22.08 -2.09
C GLN A 205 4.12 -20.88 -2.78
N VAL A 206 4.58 -19.92 -1.99
CA VAL A 206 5.31 -18.75 -2.47
C VAL A 206 6.24 -18.20 -1.37
N THR A 207 7.34 -17.63 -1.78
CA THR A 207 8.18 -16.76 -0.95
C THR A 207 8.02 -15.33 -1.46
N TYR A 208 7.63 -14.43 -0.56
CA TYR A 208 7.58 -13.00 -0.83
C TYR A 208 8.54 -12.27 0.08
N ILE A 209 9.37 -11.42 -0.49
CA ILE A 209 10.36 -10.62 0.24
C ILE A 209 9.92 -9.16 0.12
N ASP A 210 9.69 -8.52 1.26
CA ASP A 210 9.28 -7.12 1.35
C ASP A 210 10.45 -6.30 1.90
N GLU A 211 10.96 -5.37 1.09
CA GLU A 211 12.08 -4.51 1.42
C GLU A 211 11.66 -3.06 1.53
N MET A 212 12.08 -2.39 2.61
CA MET A 212 11.83 -0.98 2.82
C MET A 212 13.13 -0.20 2.75
N VAL A 213 13.16 0.80 1.87
CA VAL A 213 14.32 1.66 1.60
C VAL A 213 14.00 3.10 1.98
N SER A 214 14.87 3.76 2.77
CA SER A 214 14.66 5.15 3.25
C SER A 214 15.92 6.02 3.13
#